data_c478f22da633a042734a866133d13e4f
#
_entry.id   c478f22da633a042734a866133d13e4f
#
_cell.length_a   1.000
_cell.length_b   1.000
_cell.length_c   1.000
_cell.angle_alpha   90.00
_cell.angle_beta   90.00
_cell.angle_gamma   90.00
#
_symmetry.space_group_name_H-M   'P 1'
#
loop_
_entity.id
_entity.type
_entity.pdbx_description
1 polymer ?
#
loop_
_entity_poly.entity_id
_entity_poly.type
_entity_poly.pdbx_seq_one_letter_code
_entity_poly.pdbx_strand_id
1 'polypeptide(L)'
;EVSEKNTSNPLMGHFKRANTTPKRKLVEFTSFEKELNLGDVVTVDIFEDDDWVDVTGISKGKGFQGVVKRHGFGGVGGQTHGQHNRQRKPGSLGASSYPSRVFKGKRLPGRTGGDRVKVLNLRILKKLPENNLLLVKGSIPGAKGSYLIIED
;
A
#
# COMPACT_ATOMS: atom_id res chain seq x y z
N GLU A 1 -0.95 17.46 11.07
CA GLU A 1 -0.15 18.05 12.14
C GLU A 1 -0.05 17.10 13.32
N VAL A 2 0.99 17.24 14.09
CA VAL A 2 1.26 16.46 15.31
C VAL A 2 1.64 17.44 16.42
N SER A 3 1.22 17.15 17.66
CA SER A 3 1.63 18.00 18.77
C SER A 3 3.14 17.87 19.03
N GLU A 4 3.77 18.95 19.45
CA GLU A 4 5.21 18.99 19.76
C GLU A 4 5.62 17.94 20.79
N LYS A 5 4.76 17.65 21.78
CA LYS A 5 4.99 16.63 22.80
C LYS A 5 5.21 15.22 22.24
N ASN A 6 4.66 14.94 21.05
CA ASN A 6 4.73 13.63 20.38
C ASN A 6 5.78 13.59 19.28
N THR A 7 6.61 14.64 19.18
CA THR A 7 7.65 14.77 18.15
C THR A 7 9.01 14.67 18.79
N SER A 8 9.89 13.83 18.23
CA SER A 8 11.26 13.69 18.73
C SER A 8 12.10 14.95 18.46
N ASN A 9 13.09 15.22 19.31
CA ASN A 9 13.95 16.40 19.19
C ASN A 9 14.63 16.57 17.82
N PRO A 10 15.15 15.51 17.16
CA PRO A 10 15.72 15.63 15.81
C PRO A 10 14.69 16.09 14.78
N LEU A 11 13.46 15.56 14.83
CA LEU A 11 12.38 15.97 13.95
C LEU A 11 11.92 17.40 14.22
N MET A 12 11.90 17.83 15.48
CA MET A 12 11.62 19.22 15.83
C MET A 12 12.63 20.18 15.22
N GLY A 13 13.93 19.83 15.24
CA GLY A 13 14.98 20.60 14.57
C GLY A 13 14.76 20.69 13.05
N HIS A 14 14.34 19.58 12.43
CA HIS A 14 14.02 19.54 11.02
C HIS A 14 12.86 20.48 10.64
N PHE A 15 11.76 20.44 11.39
CA PHE A 15 10.61 21.32 11.15
C PHE A 15 10.89 22.80 11.44
N LYS A 16 11.70 23.10 12.48
CA LYS A 16 12.12 24.48 12.79
C LYS A 16 12.93 25.11 11.65
N ARG A 17 13.78 24.35 10.96
CA ARG A 17 14.51 24.86 9.78
C ARG A 17 13.58 25.30 8.65
N ALA A 18 12.44 24.63 8.50
CA ALA A 18 11.43 24.94 7.49
C ALA A 18 10.37 25.93 7.98
N ASN A 19 10.48 26.47 9.21
CA ASN A 19 9.44 27.30 9.84
C ASN A 19 8.04 26.70 9.79
N THR A 20 7.92 25.38 9.95
CA THR A 20 6.64 24.65 9.87
C THR A 20 6.31 23.96 11.17
N THR A 21 5.03 23.69 11.38
CA THR A 21 4.56 22.84 12.47
C THR A 21 4.91 21.37 12.21
N PRO A 22 5.07 20.54 13.27
CA PRO A 22 5.38 19.13 13.11
C PRO A 22 4.35 18.40 12.25
N LYS A 23 4.81 17.65 11.27
CA LYS A 23 3.97 16.85 10.36
C LYS A 23 4.08 15.36 10.66
N ARG A 24 2.98 14.64 10.47
CA ARG A 24 2.89 13.21 10.80
C ARG A 24 3.57 12.30 9.79
N LYS A 25 3.63 12.71 8.54
CA LYS A 25 4.27 11.97 7.45
C LYS A 25 5.29 12.84 6.74
N LEU A 26 6.45 12.26 6.50
CA LEU A 26 7.51 12.81 5.67
C LEU A 26 7.72 11.85 4.51
N VAL A 27 7.78 12.38 3.31
CA VAL A 27 8.02 11.62 2.07
C VAL A 27 8.98 12.45 1.23
N GLU A 28 9.94 11.79 0.62
CA GLU A 28 10.88 12.39 -0.33
C GLU A 28 10.45 12.03 -1.76
N PHE A 29 10.44 13.02 -2.63
CA PHE A 29 10.24 12.85 -4.06
C PHE A 29 11.53 13.25 -4.76
N THR A 30 12.01 12.39 -5.65
CA THR A 30 13.29 12.59 -6.36
C THR A 30 13.15 13.43 -7.63
N SER A 31 11.94 13.50 -8.19
CA SER A 31 11.66 14.25 -9.41
C SER A 31 10.41 15.09 -9.18
N PHE A 32 10.59 16.39 -9.09
CA PHE A 32 9.51 17.34 -8.96
C PHE A 32 9.73 18.42 -10.02
N GLU A 33 8.80 18.58 -10.95
CA GLU A 33 8.97 19.46 -12.09
C GLU A 33 8.92 20.95 -11.72
N LYS A 34 8.24 21.29 -10.64
CA LYS A 34 8.12 22.66 -10.16
C LYS A 34 9.22 23.00 -9.17
N GLU A 35 9.83 24.15 -9.34
CA GLU A 35 10.75 24.70 -8.34
C GLU A 35 9.96 25.11 -7.09
N LEU A 36 10.31 24.52 -5.97
CA LEU A 36 9.71 24.79 -4.66
C LEU A 36 10.75 25.36 -3.71
N ASN A 37 10.35 26.33 -2.92
CA ASN A 37 11.14 26.88 -1.85
C ASN A 37 10.84 26.18 -0.52
N LEU A 38 11.78 26.26 0.41
CA LEU A 38 11.61 25.69 1.75
C LEU A 38 10.44 26.39 2.48
N GLY A 39 9.43 25.62 2.84
CA GLY A 39 8.24 26.11 3.52
C GLY A 39 7.02 26.30 2.61
N ASP A 40 7.16 26.13 1.31
CA ASP A 40 6.04 26.20 0.38
C ASP A 40 4.98 25.14 0.68
N VAL A 41 3.73 25.49 0.44
CA VAL A 41 2.59 24.59 0.63
C VAL A 41 2.07 24.13 -0.73
N VAL A 42 2.09 22.84 -0.96
CA VAL A 42 1.55 22.22 -2.17
C VAL A 42 0.11 21.77 -1.89
N THR A 43 -0.82 22.23 -2.71
CA THR A 43 -2.25 21.91 -2.65
C THR A 43 -2.65 21.01 -3.82
N VAL A 44 -3.92 20.62 -3.89
CA VAL A 44 -4.45 19.81 -5.02
C VAL A 44 -4.41 20.52 -6.37
N ASP A 45 -4.06 21.81 -6.38
CA ASP A 45 -3.98 22.63 -7.61
C ASP A 45 -2.86 22.19 -8.57
N ILE A 46 -1.91 21.39 -8.09
CA ILE A 46 -0.85 20.83 -8.94
C ILE A 46 -1.39 19.86 -9.99
N PHE A 47 -2.55 19.22 -9.73
CA PHE A 47 -3.17 18.28 -10.65
C PHE A 47 -4.18 18.99 -11.55
N GLU A 48 -4.41 18.46 -12.75
CA GLU A 48 -5.45 18.92 -13.65
C GLU A 48 -6.65 17.96 -13.68
N ASP A 49 -7.81 18.46 -14.10
CA ASP A 49 -8.97 17.59 -14.31
C ASP A 49 -8.71 16.72 -15.54
N ASP A 50 -9.13 15.45 -15.46
CA ASP A 50 -8.95 14.41 -16.47
C ASP A 50 -7.53 13.84 -16.62
N ASP A 51 -6.57 14.26 -15.80
CA ASP A 51 -5.24 13.65 -15.74
C ASP A 51 -5.26 12.22 -15.26
N TRP A 52 -4.21 11.49 -15.61
CA TRP A 52 -3.96 10.13 -15.17
C TRP A 52 -2.89 10.14 -14.10
N VAL A 53 -3.17 9.49 -12.98
CA VAL A 53 -2.28 9.43 -11.83
C VAL A 53 -2.08 8.02 -11.32
N ASP A 54 -0.93 7.79 -10.73
CA ASP A 54 -0.59 6.58 -10.01
C ASP A 54 -0.81 6.78 -8.51
N VAL A 55 -1.49 5.85 -7.87
CA VAL A 55 -1.78 5.94 -6.45
C VAL A 55 -1.11 4.82 -5.67
N THR A 56 -0.17 5.19 -4.82
CA THR A 56 0.55 4.27 -3.93
C THR A 56 0.01 4.35 -2.50
N GLY A 57 -0.27 3.20 -1.93
CA GLY A 57 -0.74 3.09 -0.54
C GLY A 57 -0.44 1.74 0.09
N ILE A 58 -0.82 1.58 1.35
CA ILE A 58 -0.69 0.32 2.07
C ILE A 58 -2.02 -0.42 1.99
N SER A 59 -2.02 -1.62 1.40
CA SER A 59 -3.20 -2.45 1.26
C SER A 59 -3.78 -2.88 2.62
N LYS A 60 -5.08 -3.18 2.67
CA LYS A 60 -5.71 -3.68 3.90
C LYS A 60 -5.06 -4.99 4.35
N GLY A 61 -4.61 -5.05 5.59
CA GLY A 61 -4.09 -6.27 6.20
C GLY A 61 -5.19 -7.34 6.34
N LYS A 62 -4.88 -8.58 5.96
CA LYS A 62 -5.78 -9.73 6.08
C LYS A 62 -5.27 -10.79 7.06
N GLY A 63 -4.16 -10.51 7.73
CA GLY A 63 -3.52 -11.44 8.66
C GLY A 63 -2.91 -12.66 7.96
N PHE A 64 -2.73 -13.74 8.71
CA PHE A 64 -2.22 -15.01 8.19
C PHE A 64 -3.31 -15.74 7.42
N GLN A 65 -3.07 -16.06 6.15
CA GLN A 65 -4.03 -16.72 5.27
C GLN A 65 -3.49 -18.03 4.71
N GLY A 66 -4.39 -19.00 4.52
CA GLY A 66 -4.10 -20.24 3.83
C GLY A 66 -3.90 -20.04 2.33
N VAL A 67 -3.35 -21.05 1.66
CA VAL A 67 -2.98 -21.00 0.24
C VAL A 67 -4.17 -20.77 -0.70
N VAL A 68 -5.36 -21.20 -0.32
CA VAL A 68 -6.57 -21.00 -1.13
C VAL A 68 -6.88 -19.51 -1.23
N LYS A 69 -6.90 -18.77 -0.14
CA LYS A 69 -7.18 -17.33 -0.13
C LYS A 69 -5.99 -16.49 -0.58
N ARG A 70 -4.77 -16.92 -0.19
CA ARG A 70 -3.56 -16.15 -0.49
C ARG A 70 -3.12 -16.26 -1.94
N HIS A 71 -3.23 -17.46 -2.53
CA HIS A 71 -2.68 -17.77 -3.85
C HIS A 71 -3.71 -18.31 -4.84
N GLY A 72 -4.98 -18.44 -4.47
CA GLY A 72 -6.03 -18.94 -5.34
C GLY A 72 -5.96 -20.45 -5.62
N PHE A 73 -5.35 -21.24 -4.72
CA PHE A 73 -5.29 -22.70 -4.90
C PHE A 73 -6.69 -23.32 -4.83
N GLY A 74 -6.96 -24.33 -5.68
CA GLY A 74 -8.24 -25.05 -5.68
C GLY A 74 -8.45 -25.94 -4.48
N GLY A 75 -7.39 -26.40 -3.84
CA GLY A 75 -7.48 -27.43 -2.81
C GLY A 75 -7.72 -28.82 -3.39
N VAL A 76 -8.21 -29.75 -2.59
CA VAL A 76 -8.52 -31.13 -2.99
C VAL A 76 -10.03 -31.38 -2.89
N GLY A 77 -10.84 -30.93 -3.82
CA GLY A 77 -12.25 -31.26 -3.91
C GLY A 77 -13.06 -31.29 -2.60
N GLY A 78 -14.27 -31.81 -2.66
CA GLY A 78 -15.16 -31.94 -1.51
C GLY A 78 -14.92 -33.19 -0.67
N GLN A 79 -15.78 -33.43 0.30
CA GLN A 79 -15.78 -34.61 1.17
C GLN A 79 -16.36 -35.81 0.41
N THR A 80 -15.52 -36.57 -0.26
CA THR A 80 -15.89 -37.79 -0.95
C THR A 80 -14.99 -38.95 -0.48
N HIS A 81 -15.55 -40.16 -0.32
CA HIS A 81 -14.80 -41.39 -0.01
C HIS A 81 -13.81 -41.25 1.16
N GLY A 82 -14.22 -40.62 2.26
CA GLY A 82 -13.41 -40.45 3.47
C GLY A 82 -12.37 -39.31 3.41
N GLN A 83 -12.45 -38.43 2.43
CA GLN A 83 -11.58 -37.24 2.31
C GLN A 83 -11.96 -36.19 3.36
N HIS A 84 -11.17 -36.00 4.43
CA HIS A 84 -11.48 -35.07 5.53
C HIS A 84 -10.45 -33.95 5.71
N ASN A 85 -9.18 -34.28 5.93
CA ASN A 85 -8.18 -33.33 6.46
C ASN A 85 -7.31 -32.63 5.40
N ARG A 86 -7.62 -32.70 4.12
CA ARG A 86 -6.79 -32.17 3.03
C ARG A 86 -7.42 -31.06 2.20
N GLN A 87 -8.66 -30.66 2.47
CA GLN A 87 -9.48 -29.80 1.61
C GLN A 87 -8.84 -28.48 1.22
N ARG A 88 -8.16 -27.80 2.12
CA ARG A 88 -7.57 -26.46 1.89
C ARG A 88 -6.05 -26.45 2.02
N LYS A 89 -5.42 -27.60 1.79
CA LYS A 89 -3.96 -27.73 1.89
C LYS A 89 -3.24 -27.37 0.60
N PRO A 90 -1.95 -27.01 0.67
CA PRO A 90 -1.16 -26.61 -0.51
C PRO A 90 -0.84 -27.74 -1.48
N GLY A 91 -1.00 -29.01 -1.09
CA GLY A 91 -0.56 -30.16 -1.86
C GLY A 91 0.93 -30.45 -1.67
N SER A 92 1.59 -31.00 -2.69
CA SER A 92 3.00 -31.35 -2.63
C SER A 92 3.90 -30.11 -2.51
N LEU A 93 4.90 -30.21 -1.63
CA LEU A 93 5.89 -29.15 -1.44
C LEU A 93 7.14 -29.28 -2.34
N GLY A 94 7.29 -30.41 -3.01
CA GLY A 94 8.42 -30.69 -3.92
C GLY A 94 8.69 -32.18 -4.06
N ALA A 95 9.85 -32.51 -4.63
CA ALA A 95 10.36 -33.87 -4.71
C ALA A 95 10.79 -34.37 -3.33
N SER A 96 10.91 -35.68 -3.15
CA SER A 96 11.20 -36.34 -1.87
C SER A 96 12.68 -36.21 -1.46
N SER A 97 13.41 -37.32 -1.52
CA SER A 97 14.80 -37.43 -1.01
C SER A 97 15.82 -36.55 -1.71
N TYR A 98 15.59 -36.18 -2.93
CA TYR A 98 16.40 -35.23 -3.69
C TYR A 98 15.52 -34.12 -4.26
N PRO A 99 15.81 -32.84 -4.00
CA PRO A 99 16.96 -32.24 -3.32
C PRO A 99 16.83 -32.11 -1.79
N SER A 100 15.91 -32.84 -1.13
CA SER A 100 15.68 -32.84 0.33
C SER A 100 15.41 -31.48 0.95
N ARG A 101 14.84 -30.55 0.20
CA ARG A 101 14.49 -29.20 0.66
C ARG A 101 13.25 -28.66 -0.06
N VAL A 102 12.61 -27.68 0.54
CA VAL A 102 11.60 -26.83 -0.11
C VAL A 102 12.28 -25.58 -0.64
N PHE A 103 12.15 -25.29 -1.93
CA PHE A 103 12.76 -24.12 -2.55
C PHE A 103 12.16 -22.82 -2.01
N LYS A 104 12.99 -21.77 -1.96
CA LYS A 104 12.54 -20.40 -1.68
C LYS A 104 11.51 -19.96 -2.71
N GLY A 105 10.57 -19.09 -2.32
CA GLY A 105 9.52 -18.61 -3.22
C GLY A 105 8.34 -19.57 -3.41
N LYS A 106 8.34 -20.76 -2.81
CA LYS A 106 7.18 -21.67 -2.84
C LYS A 106 5.95 -21.00 -2.26
N ARG A 107 4.82 -21.11 -2.97
CA ARG A 107 3.54 -20.52 -2.56
C ARG A 107 2.94 -21.26 -1.37
N LEU A 108 3.18 -20.76 -0.17
CA LEU A 108 2.75 -21.34 1.11
C LEU A 108 1.81 -20.38 1.85
N PRO A 109 1.10 -20.87 2.90
CA PRO A 109 0.37 -20.01 3.80
C PRO A 109 1.27 -18.91 4.38
N GLY A 110 0.70 -17.76 4.69
CA GLY A 110 1.44 -16.66 5.29
C GLY A 110 0.63 -15.38 5.38
N ARG A 111 1.27 -14.32 5.81
CA ARG A 111 0.67 -13.00 5.93
C ARG A 111 0.26 -12.48 4.55
N THR A 112 -0.92 -11.85 4.49
CA THR A 112 -1.46 -11.26 3.27
C THR A 112 -1.98 -9.87 3.58
N GLY A 113 -1.72 -8.94 2.67
CA GLY A 113 -2.06 -7.54 2.87
C GLY A 113 -1.11 -6.82 3.83
N GLY A 114 -1.30 -5.53 3.99
CA GLY A 114 -0.37 -4.66 4.69
C GLY A 114 0.89 -4.37 3.86
N ASP A 115 0.84 -4.63 2.57
CA ASP A 115 1.93 -4.42 1.63
C ASP A 115 1.74 -3.08 0.90
N ARG A 116 2.85 -2.44 0.51
CA ARG A 116 2.83 -1.27 -0.36
C ARG A 116 2.40 -1.70 -1.76
N VAL A 117 1.34 -1.09 -2.26
CA VAL A 117 0.75 -1.36 -3.58
C VAL A 117 0.61 -0.05 -4.33
N LYS A 118 0.99 -0.04 -5.60
CA LYS A 118 0.78 1.06 -6.53
C LYS A 118 -0.30 0.66 -7.53
N VAL A 119 -1.33 1.45 -7.65
CA VAL A 119 -2.38 1.31 -8.67
C VAL A 119 -2.10 2.35 -9.74
N LEU A 120 -1.90 1.88 -10.95
CA LEU A 120 -1.48 2.71 -12.08
C LEU A 120 -2.69 3.24 -12.85
N ASN A 121 -2.50 4.39 -13.49
CA ASN A 121 -3.41 4.95 -14.48
C ASN A 121 -4.85 5.14 -13.94
N LEU A 122 -4.99 5.82 -12.83
CA LEU A 122 -6.28 6.26 -12.32
C LEU A 122 -6.59 7.67 -12.83
N ARG A 123 -7.80 7.88 -13.36
CA ARG A 123 -8.21 9.17 -13.89
C ARG A 123 -8.73 10.08 -12.78
N ILE A 124 -8.27 11.31 -12.76
CA ILE A 124 -8.85 12.39 -11.96
C ILE A 124 -10.15 12.81 -12.63
N LEU A 125 -11.25 12.80 -11.89
CA LEU A 125 -12.55 13.23 -12.39
C LEU A 125 -12.79 14.71 -12.14
N LYS A 126 -12.34 15.19 -10.99
CA LYS A 126 -12.53 16.58 -10.58
C LYS A 126 -11.62 16.93 -9.42
N LYS A 127 -11.07 18.14 -9.43
CA LYS A 127 -10.45 18.77 -8.27
C LYS A 127 -11.41 19.79 -7.63
N LEU A 128 -11.38 19.87 -6.33
CA LEU A 128 -12.15 20.81 -5.51
C LEU A 128 -11.19 21.60 -4.62
N PRO A 129 -10.61 22.69 -5.12
CA PRO A 129 -9.57 23.44 -4.42
C PRO A 129 -10.05 24.01 -3.08
N GLU A 130 -11.30 24.46 -3.00
CA GLU A 130 -11.89 25.03 -1.79
C GLU A 130 -11.79 24.11 -0.56
N ASN A 131 -11.91 22.79 -0.78
CA ASN A 131 -11.86 21.77 0.25
C ASN A 131 -10.56 20.96 0.24
N ASN A 132 -9.61 21.30 -0.65
CA ASN A 132 -8.38 20.54 -0.90
C ASN A 132 -8.66 19.06 -1.16
N LEU A 133 -9.65 18.76 -2.03
CA LEU A 133 -10.11 17.41 -2.35
C LEU A 133 -9.84 17.08 -3.81
N LEU A 134 -9.46 15.81 -4.04
CA LEU A 134 -9.27 15.22 -5.35
C LEU A 134 -10.21 14.03 -5.53
N LEU A 135 -11.01 14.03 -6.59
CA LEU A 135 -11.91 12.94 -6.92
C LEU A 135 -11.27 12.06 -7.99
N VAL A 136 -10.91 10.83 -7.61
CA VAL A 136 -10.24 9.87 -8.49
C VAL A 136 -11.18 8.71 -8.82
N LYS A 137 -11.22 8.30 -10.10
CA LYS A 137 -12.03 7.18 -10.58
C LYS A 137 -11.32 5.86 -10.32
N GLY A 138 -11.97 4.95 -9.61
CA GLY A 138 -11.49 3.58 -9.41
C GLY A 138 -11.32 3.20 -7.94
N SER A 139 -10.51 2.18 -7.68
CA SER A 139 -10.21 1.72 -6.33
C SER A 139 -8.80 2.10 -5.94
N ILE A 140 -8.62 2.53 -4.71
CA ILE A 140 -7.33 2.89 -4.12
C ILE A 140 -6.95 1.91 -3.00
N PRO A 141 -5.67 1.65 -2.75
CA PRO A 141 -5.23 0.72 -1.72
C PRO A 141 -5.45 1.29 -0.31
N GLY A 142 -5.81 0.45 0.62
CA GLY A 142 -5.88 0.78 2.04
C GLY A 142 -7.29 0.97 2.61
N ALA A 143 -7.33 1.34 3.87
CA ALA A 143 -8.55 1.64 4.61
C ALA A 143 -8.92 3.13 4.47
N LYS A 144 -10.14 3.50 4.87
CA LYS A 144 -10.52 4.91 4.98
C LYS A 144 -9.56 5.63 5.94
N GLY A 145 -9.12 6.83 5.58
CA GLY A 145 -8.16 7.62 6.36
C GLY A 145 -6.69 7.18 6.24
N SER A 146 -6.36 6.26 5.31
CA SER A 146 -4.97 5.91 5.02
C SER A 146 -4.26 7.02 4.26
N TYR A 147 -2.94 7.14 4.48
CA TYR A 147 -2.10 8.00 3.67
C TYR A 147 -1.86 7.37 2.30
N LEU A 148 -1.93 8.20 1.28
CA LEU A 148 -1.68 7.83 -0.10
C LEU A 148 -0.61 8.76 -0.68
N ILE A 149 0.18 8.24 -1.60
CA ILE A 149 1.09 9.01 -2.44
C ILE A 149 0.48 8.98 -3.83
N ILE A 150 0.27 10.18 -4.39
CA ILE A 150 -0.26 10.36 -5.73
C ILE A 150 0.86 10.95 -6.57
N GLU A 151 1.14 10.31 -7.68
CA GLU A 151 2.21 10.65 -8.62
C GLU A 151 1.61 10.69 -10.02
N ASP A 152 2.05 11.64 -10.81
CA ASP A 152 1.79 11.70 -12.24
C ASP A 152 2.92 11.02 -13.01
#